data_5177522f4d478d8fc56c94a785efaabe
#
_entry.id   5177522f4d478d8fc56c94a785efaabe
#
_cell.length_a   1.000
_cell.length_b   1.000
_cell.length_c   1.000
_cell.angle_alpha   90.00
_cell.angle_beta   90.00
_cell.angle_gamma   90.00
#
_symmetry.space_group_name_H-M   'P 1'
#
loop_
_entity.id
_entity.type
_entity.pdbx_description
1 polymer ?
#
loop_
_entity_poly.entity_id
_entity_poly.type
_entity_poly.pdbx_seq_one_letter_code
_entity_poly.pdbx_strand_id
1 'polypeptide(L)'
;MAAPMRTQRWLRAVVGTLALVAIVFYATAVVVREGEAVLLTRFGRPLRAATVAGLHWKLPWPIDRATLLDMRRRVYETGHTEMLTRDKKNIIVRTFVVWRIGDPLVFTQAIGTEDGAEPKLDGLLTNAAIGTLGEHDLSALVSTDSHDLQVDDIEAELLTSTAPLALRSYGVAIEQIRVERIALPEENVKAVFDQMRAERRQFAAKFQAEGDREASRIRSEAELEAARIRAKGAEEEARIRGESAAEVAKTYADAHRIDPDLYRFTRSLDSLDKLVTENTSLILRTDSEPFSLLQSQEAK
;
A
#
# COMPACT_ATOMS: atom_id res chain seq x y z
N MET A 1 19.93 96.07 -42.02
CA MET A 1 19.88 95.09 -40.94
C MET A 1 18.68 94.13 -41.17
N ALA A 2 18.92 93.04 -41.82
CA ALA A 2 17.89 92.06 -42.07
C ALA A 2 18.48 90.63 -42.20
N ALA A 3 18.79 89.96 -41.08
CA ALA A 3 19.21 88.57 -41.12
C ALA A 3 19.05 87.86 -39.75
N PRO A 4 17.85 87.75 -39.18
CA PRO A 4 17.68 86.70 -38.17
C PRO A 4 16.56 85.67 -38.54
N MET A 5 15.76 85.85 -39.62
CA MET A 5 14.66 84.96 -39.88
C MET A 5 15.07 83.59 -40.42
N ARG A 6 16.16 83.39 -41.06
CA ARG A 6 16.57 82.10 -41.69
C ARG A 6 17.10 81.10 -40.68
N THR A 7 17.88 81.54 -39.67
CA THR A 7 18.43 80.75 -38.60
C THR A 7 17.31 80.26 -37.67
N GLN A 8 16.30 81.04 -37.37
CA GLN A 8 15.20 80.70 -36.53
C GLN A 8 14.25 79.67 -37.17
N ARG A 9 14.07 79.69 -38.47
CA ARG A 9 13.32 78.67 -39.24
C ARG A 9 14.08 77.35 -39.29
N TRP A 10 15.41 77.38 -39.45
CA TRP A 10 16.23 76.21 -39.45
C TRP A 10 16.29 75.56 -38.06
N LEU A 11 16.38 76.30 -36.99
CA LEU A 11 16.34 75.84 -35.63
C LEU A 11 14.94 75.16 -35.28
N ARG A 12 13.86 75.74 -35.70
CA ARG A 12 12.52 75.17 -35.54
C ARG A 12 12.36 73.90 -36.35
N ALA A 13 12.92 73.81 -37.54
CA ALA A 13 12.92 72.60 -38.34
C ALA A 13 13.75 71.49 -37.67
N VAL A 14 14.94 71.80 -37.16
CA VAL A 14 15.80 70.82 -36.43
C VAL A 14 15.11 70.34 -35.17
N VAL A 15 14.52 71.21 -34.35
CA VAL A 15 13.79 70.81 -33.13
C VAL A 15 12.59 70.00 -33.51
N GLY A 16 11.82 70.35 -34.55
CA GLY A 16 10.68 69.57 -35.03
C GLY A 16 11.10 68.17 -35.51
N THR A 17 12.20 68.04 -36.24
CA THR A 17 12.72 66.76 -36.70
C THR A 17 13.19 65.91 -35.52
N LEU A 18 13.87 66.48 -34.53
CA LEU A 18 14.37 65.80 -33.36
C LEU A 18 13.19 65.30 -32.48
N ALA A 19 12.15 66.12 -32.34
CA ALA A 19 10.93 65.76 -31.66
C ALA A 19 10.20 64.63 -32.40
N LEU A 20 10.13 64.65 -33.72
CA LEU A 20 9.51 63.59 -34.52
C LEU A 20 10.29 62.29 -34.40
N VAL A 21 11.64 62.31 -34.44
CA VAL A 21 12.49 61.16 -34.23
C VAL A 21 12.32 60.60 -32.82
N ALA A 22 12.19 61.42 -31.79
CA ALA A 22 11.96 61.01 -30.43
C ALA A 22 10.58 60.33 -30.28
N ILE A 23 9.55 60.87 -30.92
CA ILE A 23 8.21 60.29 -30.93
C ILE A 23 8.19 58.93 -31.64
N VAL A 24 8.85 58.82 -32.78
CA VAL A 24 8.98 57.57 -33.53
C VAL A 24 9.76 56.53 -32.72
N PHE A 25 10.86 56.95 -32.11
CA PHE A 25 11.63 56.05 -31.22
C PHE A 25 10.79 55.55 -30.06
N TYR A 26 10.04 56.42 -29.37
CA TYR A 26 9.18 56.04 -28.27
C TYR A 26 8.02 55.14 -28.76
N ALA A 27 7.47 55.37 -29.93
CA ALA A 27 6.41 54.55 -30.49
C ALA A 27 6.87 53.14 -30.95
N THR A 28 8.18 52.98 -31.24
CA THR A 28 8.75 51.71 -31.72
C THR A 28 9.44 50.89 -30.62
N ALA A 29 9.81 51.54 -29.53
CA ALA A 29 10.50 50.86 -28.42
C ALA A 29 9.50 50.21 -27.45
N VAL A 30 9.75 48.94 -27.11
CA VAL A 30 9.01 48.20 -26.06
C VAL A 30 10.04 47.60 -25.09
N VAL A 31 9.82 47.87 -23.81
CA VAL A 31 10.67 47.33 -22.73
C VAL A 31 10.00 46.12 -22.16
N VAL A 32 10.66 44.95 -22.19
CA VAL A 32 10.25 43.69 -21.56
C VAL A 32 10.99 43.59 -20.23
N ARG A 33 10.24 43.42 -19.14
CA ARG A 33 10.79 43.20 -17.81
C ARG A 33 11.03 41.70 -17.54
N GLU A 34 11.85 41.41 -16.56
CA GLU A 34 12.05 40.04 -16.11
C GLU A 34 10.72 39.47 -15.54
N GLY A 35 10.38 38.26 -15.96
CA GLY A 35 9.09 37.64 -15.61
C GLY A 35 7.92 38.05 -16.49
N GLU A 36 8.13 38.87 -17.53
CA GLU A 36 7.11 39.26 -18.50
C GLU A 36 7.52 38.81 -19.91
N ALA A 37 6.55 38.60 -20.76
CA ALA A 37 6.76 38.43 -22.19
C ALA A 37 5.90 39.43 -22.97
N VAL A 38 6.42 39.88 -24.08
CA VAL A 38 5.65 40.76 -25.00
C VAL A 38 5.35 39.95 -26.27
N LEU A 39 4.09 39.75 -26.49
CA LEU A 39 3.58 39.21 -27.76
C LEU A 39 3.36 40.34 -28.76
N LEU A 40 4.07 40.27 -29.89
CA LEU A 40 3.91 41.19 -31.00
C LEU A 40 2.90 40.61 -32.00
N THR A 41 1.83 41.33 -32.20
CA THR A 41 0.78 40.96 -33.18
C THR A 41 0.79 42.00 -34.33
N ARG A 42 0.82 41.53 -35.56
CA ARG A 42 0.73 42.35 -36.78
C ARG A 42 -0.62 42.14 -37.44
N PHE A 43 -1.36 43.24 -37.57
CA PHE A 43 -2.73 43.20 -38.09
C PHE A 43 -3.60 42.11 -37.43
N GLY A 44 -3.43 41.90 -36.12
CA GLY A 44 -4.18 40.90 -35.34
C GLY A 44 -3.64 39.47 -35.38
N ARG A 45 -2.60 39.21 -36.17
CA ARG A 45 -1.96 37.89 -36.22
C ARG A 45 -0.72 37.84 -35.32
N PRO A 46 -0.58 36.86 -34.43
CA PRO A 46 0.63 36.70 -33.61
C PRO A 46 1.83 36.49 -34.51
N LEU A 47 2.89 37.28 -34.36
CA LEU A 47 4.07 37.22 -35.17
C LEU A 47 5.22 36.57 -34.41
N ARG A 48 5.53 37.07 -33.22
CA ARG A 48 6.63 36.59 -32.36
C ARG A 48 6.36 36.99 -30.91
N ALA A 49 6.92 36.22 -30.00
CA ALA A 49 6.98 36.57 -28.59
C ALA A 49 8.43 37.00 -28.22
N ALA A 50 8.59 38.08 -27.50
CA ALA A 50 9.82 38.48 -26.88
C ALA A 50 9.78 38.09 -25.40
N THR A 51 10.54 37.06 -25.03
CA THR A 51 10.61 36.53 -23.66
C THR A 51 11.86 36.96 -22.90
N VAL A 52 12.83 37.53 -23.61
CA VAL A 52 14.07 38.01 -23.01
C VAL A 52 13.88 39.44 -22.54
N ALA A 53 14.25 39.69 -21.27
CA ALA A 53 14.18 41.04 -20.72
C ALA A 53 15.13 41.98 -21.49
N GLY A 54 14.67 43.19 -21.76
CA GLY A 54 15.42 44.18 -22.50
C GLY A 54 14.56 45.06 -23.41
N LEU A 55 15.25 45.81 -24.27
CA LEU A 55 14.61 46.66 -25.23
C LEU A 55 14.36 45.93 -26.55
N HIS A 56 13.12 45.88 -26.96
CA HIS A 56 12.69 45.25 -28.22
C HIS A 56 12.07 46.30 -29.14
N TRP A 57 12.23 46.09 -30.46
CA TRP A 57 11.73 46.99 -31.47
C TRP A 57 10.45 46.43 -32.12
N LYS A 58 9.45 47.25 -32.25
CA LYS A 58 8.21 46.97 -32.96
C LYS A 58 7.90 48.05 -33.96
N LEU A 59 7.06 47.81 -34.92
CA LEU A 59 6.52 48.88 -35.79
C LEU A 59 5.51 49.71 -35.00
N PRO A 60 5.39 51.02 -35.36
CA PRO A 60 4.42 51.87 -34.67
C PRO A 60 2.99 51.42 -34.96
N TRP A 61 2.10 51.69 -33.99
CA TRP A 61 0.68 51.50 -34.21
C TRP A 61 0.21 52.26 -35.47
N PRO A 62 -0.67 51.68 -36.35
CA PRO A 62 -1.51 50.49 -36.15
C PRO A 62 -0.92 49.16 -36.67
N ILE A 63 0.35 49.13 -37.13
CA ILE A 63 0.95 47.93 -37.77
C ILE A 63 1.17 46.82 -36.75
N ASP A 64 1.97 47.11 -35.71
CA ASP A 64 2.28 46.14 -34.65
C ASP A 64 1.62 46.57 -33.33
N ARG A 65 0.98 45.61 -32.69
CA ARG A 65 0.46 45.73 -31.32
C ARG A 65 1.27 44.86 -30.38
N ALA A 66 1.67 45.42 -29.25
CA ALA A 66 2.36 44.71 -28.21
C ALA A 66 1.38 44.37 -27.10
N THR A 67 1.23 43.08 -26.76
CA THR A 67 0.46 42.59 -25.61
C THR A 67 1.42 42.04 -24.58
N LEU A 68 1.33 42.55 -23.36
CA LEU A 68 2.14 42.12 -22.24
C LEU A 68 1.49 40.86 -21.64
N LEU A 69 2.28 39.81 -21.38
CA LEU A 69 1.85 38.59 -20.73
C LEU A 69 2.72 38.35 -19.49
N ASP A 70 2.13 38.01 -18.37
CA ASP A 70 2.83 37.68 -17.14
C ASP A 70 3.27 36.20 -17.16
N MET A 71 4.59 35.97 -17.15
CA MET A 71 5.23 34.64 -17.18
C MET A 71 5.51 34.08 -15.79
N ARG A 72 5.08 34.79 -14.73
CA ARG A 72 5.32 34.35 -13.36
C ARG A 72 4.52 33.10 -13.05
N ARG A 73 4.98 32.39 -12.01
CA ARG A 73 4.25 31.23 -11.47
C ARG A 73 2.94 31.66 -10.86
N ARG A 74 1.93 30.85 -11.12
CA ARG A 74 0.57 31.04 -10.59
C ARG A 74 0.11 29.71 -10.03
N VAL A 75 -0.79 29.79 -9.07
CA VAL A 75 -1.47 28.62 -8.50
C VAL A 75 -2.93 28.68 -8.96
N TYR A 76 -3.44 27.55 -9.40
CA TYR A 76 -4.84 27.35 -9.69
C TYR A 76 -5.33 26.13 -8.92
N GLU A 77 -6.47 26.23 -8.25
CA GLU A 77 -7.14 25.15 -7.54
C GLU A 77 -8.34 24.68 -8.36
N THR A 78 -8.43 23.37 -8.62
CA THR A 78 -9.57 22.79 -9.32
C THR A 78 -10.82 22.83 -8.45
N GLY A 79 -11.98 22.77 -9.08
CA GLY A 79 -13.24 22.52 -8.38
C GLY A 79 -13.24 21.15 -7.67
N HIS A 80 -14.31 20.92 -6.91
CA HIS A 80 -14.56 19.60 -6.32
C HIS A 80 -14.98 18.64 -7.43
N THR A 81 -14.17 17.62 -7.69
CA THR A 81 -14.44 16.62 -8.71
C THR A 81 -14.78 15.30 -8.06
N GLU A 82 -15.96 14.78 -8.34
CA GLU A 82 -16.34 13.43 -7.95
C GLU A 82 -15.79 12.43 -8.95
N MET A 83 -15.19 11.36 -8.45
CA MET A 83 -14.63 10.29 -9.28
C MET A 83 -14.68 8.95 -8.58
N LEU A 84 -14.52 7.89 -9.37
CA LEU A 84 -14.54 6.52 -8.87
C LEU A 84 -13.12 5.95 -8.89
N THR A 85 -12.69 5.38 -7.78
CA THR A 85 -11.43 4.64 -7.67
C THR A 85 -11.54 3.25 -8.32
N ARG A 86 -10.40 2.57 -8.52
CA ARG A 86 -10.37 1.21 -9.08
C ARG A 86 -11.22 0.23 -8.28
N ASP A 87 -11.23 0.36 -6.96
CA ASP A 87 -12.05 -0.45 -6.03
C ASP A 87 -13.49 0.06 -5.91
N LYS A 88 -13.96 0.89 -6.87
CA LYS A 88 -15.34 1.38 -7.02
C LYS A 88 -15.84 2.20 -5.83
N LYS A 89 -14.97 2.94 -5.18
CA LYS A 89 -15.34 3.87 -4.12
C LYS A 89 -15.44 5.28 -4.69
N ASN A 90 -16.56 5.95 -4.44
CA ASN A 90 -16.75 7.33 -4.87
C ASN A 90 -16.00 8.26 -3.94
N ILE A 91 -15.15 9.12 -4.50
CA ILE A 91 -14.37 10.11 -3.79
C ILE A 91 -14.54 11.49 -4.39
N ILE A 92 -14.41 12.51 -3.58
CA ILE A 92 -14.33 13.90 -3.99
C ILE A 92 -12.89 14.33 -3.86
N VAL A 93 -12.30 14.75 -4.98
CA VAL A 93 -10.91 15.18 -5.02
C VAL A 93 -10.82 16.64 -5.41
N ARG A 94 -9.93 17.38 -4.77
CA ARG A 94 -9.48 18.69 -5.18
C ARG A 94 -7.99 18.64 -5.41
N THR A 95 -7.53 19.18 -6.54
CA THR A 95 -6.13 19.31 -6.87
C THR A 95 -5.75 20.76 -7.04
N PHE A 96 -4.49 21.10 -6.78
CA PHE A 96 -3.95 22.38 -7.19
C PHE A 96 -2.78 22.19 -8.14
N VAL A 97 -2.59 23.16 -9.00
CA VAL A 97 -1.52 23.17 -9.99
C VAL A 97 -0.71 24.45 -9.90
N VAL A 98 0.60 24.32 -9.94
CA VAL A 98 1.53 25.43 -10.13
C VAL A 98 1.88 25.48 -11.59
N TRP A 99 1.52 26.57 -12.25
CA TRP A 99 1.69 26.72 -13.67
C TRP A 99 2.23 28.11 -14.05
N ARG A 100 2.75 28.21 -15.24
CA ARG A 100 3.14 29.47 -15.88
C ARG A 100 2.93 29.38 -17.37
N ILE A 101 2.97 30.54 -18.03
CA ILE A 101 2.99 30.57 -19.49
C ILE A 101 4.36 30.04 -19.95
N GLY A 102 4.38 28.92 -20.68
CA GLY A 102 5.59 28.32 -21.24
C GLY A 102 5.86 28.79 -22.66
N ASP A 103 4.82 28.84 -23.50
CA ASP A 103 4.88 29.37 -24.87
C ASP A 103 3.80 30.45 -25.06
N PRO A 104 4.18 31.74 -25.05
CA PRO A 104 3.26 32.85 -25.22
C PRO A 104 2.51 32.84 -26.56
N LEU A 105 3.09 32.27 -27.61
CA LEU A 105 2.46 32.18 -28.92
C LEU A 105 1.31 31.20 -28.92
N VAL A 106 1.59 29.94 -28.49
CA VAL A 106 0.59 28.88 -28.37
C VAL A 106 -0.49 29.28 -27.37
N PHE A 107 -0.10 29.87 -26.22
CA PHE A 107 -1.02 30.34 -25.19
C PHE A 107 -2.04 31.34 -25.75
N THR A 108 -1.59 32.36 -26.46
CA THR A 108 -2.49 33.39 -27.01
C THR A 108 -3.38 32.85 -28.13
N GLN A 109 -2.90 31.87 -28.92
CA GLN A 109 -3.69 31.25 -29.98
C GLN A 109 -4.76 30.29 -29.42
N ALA A 110 -4.45 29.55 -28.37
CA ALA A 110 -5.34 28.53 -27.80
C ALA A 110 -6.30 29.10 -26.75
N ILE A 111 -5.86 30.07 -25.97
CA ILE A 111 -6.59 30.59 -24.79
C ILE A 111 -6.96 32.06 -24.99
N GLY A 112 -6.03 32.86 -25.49
CA GLY A 112 -6.21 34.29 -25.77
C GLY A 112 -5.90 35.20 -24.59
N THR A 113 -6.49 34.98 -23.43
CA THR A 113 -6.30 35.79 -22.20
C THR A 113 -5.95 34.94 -21.00
N GLU A 114 -5.36 35.56 -19.98
CA GLU A 114 -4.98 34.84 -18.75
C GLU A 114 -6.20 34.28 -18.01
N ASP A 115 -7.32 35.02 -17.97
CA ASP A 115 -8.57 34.56 -17.34
C ASP A 115 -9.17 33.35 -18.06
N GLY A 116 -8.88 33.17 -19.35
CA GLY A 116 -9.30 32.00 -20.12
C GLY A 116 -8.51 30.73 -19.85
N ALA A 117 -7.38 30.83 -19.11
CA ALA A 117 -6.53 29.69 -18.81
C ALA A 117 -7.14 28.75 -17.76
N GLU A 118 -7.76 29.31 -16.73
CA GLU A 118 -8.33 28.56 -15.61
C GLU A 118 -9.37 27.51 -16.04
N PRO A 119 -10.39 27.85 -16.87
CA PRO A 119 -11.38 26.85 -17.33
C PRO A 119 -10.76 25.75 -18.21
N LYS A 120 -9.68 26.06 -18.95
CA LYS A 120 -8.98 25.05 -19.79
C LYS A 120 -8.13 24.13 -18.96
N LEU A 121 -7.46 24.69 -17.93
CA LEU A 121 -6.69 23.91 -16.97
C LEU A 121 -7.60 23.03 -16.13
N ASP A 122 -8.75 23.54 -15.68
CA ASP A 122 -9.74 22.77 -14.92
C ASP A 122 -10.17 21.51 -15.68
N GLY A 123 -10.61 21.66 -16.93
CA GLY A 123 -11.00 20.52 -17.75
C GLY A 123 -9.87 19.51 -18.00
N LEU A 124 -8.65 20.02 -18.23
CA LEU A 124 -7.48 19.18 -18.45
C LEU A 124 -7.11 18.38 -17.18
N LEU A 125 -7.03 19.07 -16.05
CA LEU A 125 -6.67 18.47 -14.75
C LEU A 125 -7.73 17.50 -14.26
N THR A 126 -9.01 17.86 -14.40
CA THR A 126 -10.13 16.98 -14.05
C THR A 126 -10.09 15.67 -14.83
N ASN A 127 -9.92 15.75 -16.16
CA ASN A 127 -9.83 14.55 -16.99
C ASN A 127 -8.61 13.70 -16.65
N ALA A 128 -7.46 14.34 -16.41
CA ALA A 128 -6.23 13.63 -16.02
C ALA A 128 -6.39 12.98 -14.64
N ALA A 129 -6.97 13.70 -13.67
CA ALA A 129 -7.24 13.17 -12.33
C ALA A 129 -8.17 11.96 -12.37
N ILE A 130 -9.26 12.02 -13.14
CA ILE A 130 -10.18 10.89 -13.31
C ILE A 130 -9.46 9.69 -13.92
N GLY A 131 -8.61 9.88 -14.92
CA GLY A 131 -7.83 8.82 -15.53
C GLY A 131 -6.86 8.19 -14.55
N THR A 132 -5.94 8.97 -14.00
CA THR A 132 -4.88 8.47 -13.13
C THR A 132 -5.42 7.92 -11.80
N LEU A 133 -6.26 8.68 -11.08
CA LEU A 133 -6.79 8.24 -9.78
C LEU A 133 -7.77 7.08 -9.91
N GLY A 134 -8.47 6.95 -11.05
CA GLY A 134 -9.35 5.82 -11.34
C GLY A 134 -8.62 4.48 -11.50
N GLU A 135 -7.32 4.48 -11.74
CA GLU A 135 -6.48 3.28 -11.84
C GLU A 135 -5.93 2.82 -10.48
N HIS A 136 -6.09 3.62 -9.42
CA HIS A 136 -5.61 3.33 -8.08
C HIS A 136 -6.74 3.01 -7.10
N ASP A 137 -6.43 2.20 -6.07
CA ASP A 137 -7.36 1.89 -4.98
C ASP A 137 -7.40 3.04 -3.97
N LEU A 138 -8.48 3.16 -3.22
CA LEU A 138 -8.59 4.17 -2.17
C LEU A 138 -7.47 4.07 -1.13
N SER A 139 -6.98 2.85 -0.84
CA SER A 139 -5.89 2.63 0.12
C SER A 139 -4.57 3.27 -0.31
N ALA A 140 -4.31 3.38 -1.62
CA ALA A 140 -3.13 4.07 -2.15
C ALA A 140 -3.18 5.59 -1.93
N LEU A 141 -4.37 6.14 -1.78
CA LEU A 141 -4.63 7.57 -1.58
C LEU A 141 -4.80 7.94 -0.09
N VAL A 142 -5.44 7.05 0.68
CA VAL A 142 -5.75 7.27 2.09
C VAL A 142 -5.53 5.97 2.86
N SER A 143 -4.42 5.86 3.57
CA SER A 143 -4.10 4.73 4.45
C SER A 143 -3.52 5.22 5.76
N THR A 144 -3.70 4.44 6.82
CA THR A 144 -2.99 4.63 8.09
C THR A 144 -1.59 4.00 8.07
N ASP A 145 -1.32 3.13 7.10
CA ASP A 145 -0.02 2.53 6.87
C ASP A 145 0.72 3.32 5.77
N SER A 146 1.91 3.83 6.12
CA SER A 146 2.73 4.60 5.18
C SER A 146 3.25 3.78 3.99
N HIS A 147 3.30 2.45 4.11
CA HIS A 147 3.70 1.57 3.01
C HIS A 147 2.65 1.47 1.91
N ASP A 148 1.38 1.65 2.25
CA ASP A 148 0.28 1.60 1.30
C ASP A 148 0.06 2.93 0.57
N LEU A 149 0.57 4.05 1.14
CA LEU A 149 0.42 5.39 0.58
C LEU A 149 1.30 5.59 -0.64
N GLN A 150 0.71 5.90 -1.79
CA GLN A 150 1.38 6.12 -3.08
C GLN A 150 1.04 7.50 -3.67
N VAL A 151 0.68 8.47 -2.82
CA VAL A 151 0.21 9.78 -3.27
C VAL A 151 1.28 10.51 -4.09
N ASP A 152 2.54 10.48 -3.66
CA ASP A 152 3.64 11.15 -4.37
C ASP A 152 3.88 10.53 -5.76
N ASP A 153 3.77 9.21 -5.89
CA ASP A 153 3.92 8.51 -7.19
C ASP A 153 2.76 8.86 -8.13
N ILE A 154 1.55 8.88 -7.62
CA ILE A 154 0.34 9.26 -8.35
C ILE A 154 0.41 10.72 -8.82
N GLU A 155 0.88 11.63 -7.98
CA GLU A 155 1.09 13.03 -8.35
C GLU A 155 2.18 13.20 -9.43
N ALA A 156 3.25 12.41 -9.35
CA ALA A 156 4.30 12.40 -10.37
C ALA A 156 3.77 11.85 -11.71
N GLU A 157 2.96 10.80 -11.68
CA GLU A 157 2.29 10.23 -12.86
C GLU A 157 1.33 11.25 -13.50
N LEU A 158 0.52 11.92 -12.66
CA LEU A 158 -0.40 12.97 -13.09
C LEU A 158 0.35 14.13 -13.76
N LEU A 159 1.47 14.56 -13.19
CA LEU A 159 2.33 15.59 -13.79
C LEU A 159 2.91 15.13 -15.12
N THR A 160 3.44 13.92 -15.17
CA THR A 160 4.11 13.36 -16.36
C THR A 160 3.15 13.20 -17.53
N SER A 161 1.91 12.82 -17.27
CA SER A 161 0.87 12.66 -18.28
C SER A 161 0.33 14.02 -18.77
N THR A 162 0.17 14.99 -17.86
CA THR A 162 -0.56 16.23 -18.12
C THR A 162 0.35 17.37 -18.64
N ALA A 163 1.57 17.52 -18.11
CA ALA A 163 2.43 18.65 -18.43
C ALA A 163 2.81 18.74 -19.93
N PRO A 164 3.15 17.65 -20.65
CA PRO A 164 3.44 17.72 -22.08
C PRO A 164 2.20 18.12 -22.92
N LEU A 165 1.01 17.71 -22.48
CA LEU A 165 -0.24 18.03 -23.17
C LEU A 165 -0.60 19.49 -22.97
N ALA A 166 -0.49 20.01 -21.74
CA ALA A 166 -0.71 21.42 -21.41
C ALA A 166 0.20 22.33 -22.21
N LEU A 167 1.48 21.99 -22.29
CA LEU A 167 2.46 22.80 -23.04
C LEU A 167 2.17 22.81 -24.54
N ARG A 168 1.89 21.66 -25.13
CA ARG A 168 1.65 21.57 -26.58
C ARG A 168 0.31 22.16 -27.01
N SER A 169 -0.77 21.94 -26.22
CA SER A 169 -2.11 22.36 -26.61
C SER A 169 -2.45 23.77 -26.19
N TYR A 170 -1.90 24.21 -25.05
CA TYR A 170 -2.27 25.50 -24.45
C TYR A 170 -1.10 26.45 -24.22
N GLY A 171 0.14 26.02 -24.48
CA GLY A 171 1.32 26.84 -24.20
C GLY A 171 1.58 27.05 -22.70
N VAL A 172 0.99 26.22 -21.85
CA VAL A 172 1.11 26.29 -20.39
C VAL A 172 2.13 25.28 -19.91
N ALA A 173 3.14 25.75 -19.19
CA ALA A 173 4.10 24.90 -18.49
C ALA A 173 3.58 24.62 -17.07
N ILE A 174 3.25 23.38 -16.80
CA ILE A 174 2.88 22.90 -15.47
C ILE A 174 4.16 22.46 -14.77
N GLU A 175 4.43 23.02 -13.60
CA GLU A 175 5.62 22.70 -12.81
C GLU A 175 5.31 21.71 -11.69
N GLN A 176 4.09 21.75 -11.14
CA GLN A 176 3.68 20.88 -10.04
C GLN A 176 2.16 20.67 -10.08
N ILE A 177 1.75 19.44 -9.81
CA ILE A 177 0.35 19.09 -9.54
C ILE A 177 0.34 18.38 -8.19
N ARG A 178 -0.58 18.78 -7.31
CA ARG A 178 -0.73 18.15 -6.00
C ARG A 178 -2.20 17.92 -5.68
N VAL A 179 -2.46 16.84 -4.96
CA VAL A 179 -3.77 16.56 -4.38
C VAL A 179 -3.90 17.36 -3.08
N GLU A 180 -4.80 18.34 -3.07
CA GLU A 180 -5.04 19.19 -1.90
C GLU A 180 -5.92 18.47 -0.87
N ARG A 181 -6.99 17.83 -1.35
CA ARG A 181 -7.97 17.19 -0.49
C ARG A 181 -8.61 16.00 -1.18
N ILE A 182 -8.79 14.94 -0.37
CA ILE A 182 -9.59 13.78 -0.70
C ILE A 182 -10.68 13.68 0.35
N ALA A 183 -11.94 13.59 -0.08
CA ALA A 183 -13.09 13.44 0.78
C ALA A 183 -14.03 12.34 0.24
N LEU A 184 -14.82 11.77 1.12
CA LEU A 184 -15.90 10.87 0.74
C LEU A 184 -17.21 11.69 0.72
N PRO A 185 -18.10 11.48 -0.26
CA PRO A 185 -19.42 12.07 -0.25
C PRO A 185 -20.17 11.71 1.05
N GLU A 186 -20.78 12.68 1.71
CA GLU A 186 -21.43 12.49 3.00
C GLU A 186 -22.50 11.39 2.95
N GLU A 187 -23.24 11.30 1.86
CA GLU A 187 -24.30 10.31 1.65
C GLU A 187 -23.77 8.85 1.66
N ASN A 188 -22.54 8.65 1.23
CA ASN A 188 -21.92 7.34 1.08
C ASN A 188 -20.98 6.96 2.23
N VAL A 189 -20.61 7.90 3.10
CA VAL A 189 -19.63 7.69 4.19
C VAL A 189 -20.01 6.47 5.04
N LYS A 190 -21.28 6.37 5.48
CA LYS A 190 -21.74 5.24 6.29
C LYS A 190 -21.64 3.91 5.55
N ALA A 191 -22.09 3.87 4.29
CA ALA A 191 -22.06 2.66 3.48
C ALA A 191 -20.63 2.17 3.21
N VAL A 192 -19.71 3.09 2.91
CA VAL A 192 -18.27 2.78 2.70
C VAL A 192 -17.65 2.23 3.98
N PHE A 193 -17.90 2.85 5.14
CA PHE A 193 -17.39 2.35 6.41
C PHE A 193 -17.99 1.00 6.79
N ASP A 194 -19.27 0.76 6.53
CA ASP A 194 -19.91 -0.52 6.79
C ASP A 194 -19.33 -1.62 5.89
N GLN A 195 -19.07 -1.32 4.63
CA GLN A 195 -18.37 -2.22 3.70
C GLN A 195 -16.94 -2.51 4.18
N MET A 196 -16.15 -1.48 4.51
CA MET A 196 -14.79 -1.66 5.03
C MET A 196 -14.76 -2.52 6.29
N ARG A 197 -15.72 -2.33 7.21
CA ARG A 197 -15.86 -3.18 8.40
C ARG A 197 -16.23 -4.63 8.05
N ALA A 198 -17.07 -4.84 7.03
CA ALA A 198 -17.41 -6.16 6.54
C ALA A 198 -16.19 -6.87 5.93
N GLU A 199 -15.44 -6.19 5.09
CA GLU A 199 -14.19 -6.69 4.50
C GLU A 199 -13.17 -7.06 5.59
N ARG A 200 -12.94 -6.17 6.58
CA ARG A 200 -12.04 -6.46 7.70
C ARG A 200 -12.49 -7.66 8.52
N ARG A 201 -13.81 -7.81 8.76
CA ARG A 201 -14.36 -9.00 9.44
C ARG A 201 -14.14 -10.28 8.63
N GLN A 202 -14.28 -10.21 7.32
CA GLN A 202 -14.01 -11.34 6.44
C GLN A 202 -12.53 -11.76 6.48
N PHE A 203 -11.59 -10.80 6.42
CA PHE A 203 -10.18 -11.08 6.58
C PHE A 203 -9.86 -11.71 7.95
N ALA A 204 -10.39 -11.13 9.03
CA ALA A 204 -10.20 -11.68 10.37
C ALA A 204 -10.74 -13.12 10.49
N ALA A 205 -11.94 -13.39 9.96
CA ALA A 205 -12.52 -14.73 9.95
C ALA A 205 -11.68 -15.73 9.13
N LYS A 206 -11.12 -15.28 8.00
CA LYS A 206 -10.22 -16.11 7.20
C LYS A 206 -8.96 -16.50 7.98
N PHE A 207 -8.27 -15.53 8.57
CA PHE A 207 -7.06 -15.79 9.36
C PHE A 207 -7.37 -16.65 10.61
N GLN A 208 -8.52 -16.43 11.26
CA GLN A 208 -8.97 -17.27 12.36
C GLN A 208 -9.17 -18.74 11.92
N ALA A 209 -9.87 -18.94 10.80
CA ALA A 209 -10.10 -20.27 10.26
C ALA A 209 -8.80 -20.98 9.81
N GLU A 210 -7.85 -20.21 9.26
CA GLU A 210 -6.52 -20.74 8.92
C GLU A 210 -5.74 -21.12 10.18
N GLY A 211 -5.79 -20.28 11.22
CA GLY A 211 -5.16 -20.56 12.51
C GLY A 211 -5.76 -21.78 13.20
N ASP A 212 -7.08 -21.92 13.23
CA ASP A 212 -7.78 -23.06 13.80
C ASP A 212 -7.46 -24.37 13.07
N ARG A 213 -7.39 -24.33 11.73
CA ARG A 213 -6.98 -25.47 10.91
C ARG A 213 -5.55 -25.89 11.22
N GLU A 214 -4.62 -24.93 11.30
CA GLU A 214 -3.22 -25.21 11.60
C GLU A 214 -3.05 -25.74 13.02
N ALA A 215 -3.75 -25.16 14.00
CA ALA A 215 -3.75 -25.65 15.37
C ALA A 215 -4.31 -27.09 15.47
N SER A 216 -5.39 -27.40 14.71
CA SER A 216 -5.94 -28.77 14.64
C SER A 216 -4.95 -29.75 14.02
N ARG A 217 -4.25 -29.35 12.95
CA ARG A 217 -3.23 -30.17 12.32
C ARG A 217 -2.09 -30.48 13.30
N ILE A 218 -1.56 -29.48 13.99
CA ILE A 218 -0.47 -29.65 14.96
C ILE A 218 -0.92 -30.57 16.12
N ARG A 219 -2.13 -30.39 16.65
CA ARG A 219 -2.67 -31.26 17.71
C ARG A 219 -2.79 -32.70 17.25
N SER A 220 -3.35 -32.94 16.06
CA SER A 220 -3.51 -34.29 15.51
C SER A 220 -2.17 -34.97 15.27
N GLU A 221 -1.17 -34.26 14.78
CA GLU A 221 0.19 -34.78 14.61
C GLU A 221 0.83 -35.13 15.96
N ALA A 222 0.68 -34.26 16.96
CA ALA A 222 1.19 -34.51 18.31
C ALA A 222 0.48 -35.69 18.99
N GLU A 223 -0.83 -35.82 18.83
CA GLU A 223 -1.60 -36.96 19.36
C GLU A 223 -1.19 -38.27 18.70
N LEU A 224 -1.00 -38.26 17.38
CA LEU A 224 -0.49 -39.41 16.64
C LEU A 224 0.89 -39.84 17.12
N GLU A 225 1.80 -38.90 17.29
CA GLU A 225 3.14 -39.19 17.76
C GLU A 225 3.11 -39.69 19.22
N ALA A 226 2.30 -39.07 20.08
CA ALA A 226 2.13 -39.57 21.45
C ALA A 226 1.52 -40.99 21.50
N ALA A 227 0.58 -41.31 20.59
CA ALA A 227 0.03 -42.66 20.46
C ALA A 227 1.08 -43.67 20.00
N ARG A 228 1.93 -43.29 19.04
CA ARG A 228 3.04 -44.11 18.57
C ARG A 228 4.07 -44.42 19.70
N ILE A 229 4.42 -43.40 20.46
CA ILE A 229 5.35 -43.57 21.60
C ILE A 229 4.74 -44.49 22.65
N ARG A 230 3.45 -44.31 23.01
CA ARG A 230 2.75 -45.19 23.95
C ARG A 230 2.67 -46.63 23.46
N ALA A 231 2.35 -46.83 22.16
CA ALA A 231 2.29 -48.13 21.55
C ALA A 231 3.64 -48.85 21.58
N LYS A 232 4.72 -48.15 21.22
CA LYS A 232 6.10 -48.71 21.34
C LYS A 232 6.47 -49.02 22.78
N GLY A 233 6.09 -48.15 23.73
CA GLY A 233 6.30 -48.40 25.15
C GLY A 233 5.56 -49.66 25.65
N ALA A 234 4.31 -49.86 25.24
CA ALA A 234 3.52 -51.03 25.57
C ALA A 234 4.08 -52.31 24.92
N GLU A 235 4.52 -52.24 23.67
CA GLU A 235 5.21 -53.33 22.99
C GLU A 235 6.48 -53.77 23.73
N GLU A 236 7.31 -52.78 24.08
CA GLU A 236 8.55 -53.04 24.82
C GLU A 236 8.30 -53.59 26.23
N GLU A 237 7.30 -53.06 26.92
CA GLU A 237 6.85 -53.59 28.20
C GLU A 237 6.41 -55.06 28.08
N ALA A 238 5.56 -55.38 27.07
CA ALA A 238 5.13 -56.76 26.83
C ALA A 238 6.29 -57.70 26.49
N ARG A 239 7.27 -57.22 25.70
CA ARG A 239 8.48 -57.97 25.37
C ARG A 239 9.29 -58.28 26.63
N ILE A 240 9.61 -57.27 27.44
CA ILE A 240 10.38 -57.44 28.68
C ILE A 240 9.66 -58.37 29.66
N ARG A 241 8.36 -58.20 29.83
CA ARG A 241 7.56 -59.09 30.65
C ARG A 241 7.58 -60.53 30.15
N GLY A 242 7.46 -60.70 28.83
CA GLY A 242 7.51 -62.00 28.20
C GLY A 242 8.84 -62.70 28.40
N GLU A 243 9.98 -61.98 28.17
CA GLU A 243 11.32 -62.47 28.40
C GLU A 243 11.56 -62.81 29.86
N SER A 244 11.16 -61.92 30.78
CA SER A 244 11.29 -62.14 32.22
C SER A 244 10.47 -63.37 32.68
N ALA A 245 9.22 -63.47 32.19
CA ALA A 245 8.38 -64.63 32.52
C ALA A 245 8.98 -65.96 32.00
N ALA A 246 9.56 -65.94 30.80
CA ALA A 246 10.24 -67.13 30.25
C ALA A 246 11.49 -67.51 31.07
N GLU A 247 12.27 -66.56 31.51
CA GLU A 247 13.45 -66.78 32.35
C GLU A 247 13.04 -67.31 33.73
N VAL A 248 11.99 -66.73 34.33
CA VAL A 248 11.41 -67.20 35.60
C VAL A 248 10.90 -68.66 35.44
N ALA A 249 10.19 -68.94 34.37
CA ALA A 249 9.67 -70.28 34.10
C ALA A 249 10.79 -71.32 33.92
N LYS A 250 11.88 -70.91 33.21
CA LYS A 250 13.09 -71.76 33.09
C LYS A 250 13.73 -72.04 34.44
N THR A 251 13.92 -71.01 35.26
CA THR A 251 14.51 -71.17 36.61
C THR A 251 13.64 -72.11 37.48
N TYR A 252 12.32 -71.99 37.46
CA TYR A 252 11.45 -72.91 38.16
C TYR A 252 11.46 -74.35 37.60
N ALA A 253 11.59 -74.52 36.28
CA ALA A 253 11.69 -75.80 35.65
C ALA A 253 13.03 -76.47 36.01
N ASP A 254 14.10 -75.71 36.09
CA ASP A 254 15.41 -76.18 36.50
C ASP A 254 15.43 -76.63 38.01
N ALA A 255 14.80 -75.80 38.87
CA ALA A 255 14.59 -76.12 40.28
C ALA A 255 13.79 -77.42 40.48
N HIS A 256 12.72 -77.62 39.70
CA HIS A 256 11.89 -78.84 39.72
C HIS A 256 12.66 -80.06 39.27
N ARG A 257 13.63 -79.95 38.35
CA ARG A 257 14.49 -81.06 37.94
C ARG A 257 15.46 -81.46 38.99
N ILE A 258 15.94 -80.53 39.82
CA ILE A 258 16.91 -80.83 40.89
C ILE A 258 16.28 -81.58 42.06
N ASP A 259 15.19 -81.07 42.59
CA ASP A 259 14.41 -81.72 43.68
C ASP A 259 12.87 -81.46 43.46
N PRO A 260 12.14 -82.43 42.88
CA PRO A 260 10.69 -82.27 42.62
C PRO A 260 9.84 -82.18 43.88
N ASP A 261 10.26 -82.81 44.96
CA ASP A 261 9.44 -82.88 46.19
C ASP A 261 9.57 -81.57 47.00
N LEU A 262 10.77 -81.02 47.11
CA LEU A 262 11.06 -79.73 47.72
C LEU A 262 10.34 -78.62 46.90
N TYR A 263 10.44 -78.71 45.58
CA TYR A 263 9.74 -77.71 44.70
C TYR A 263 8.21 -77.75 44.91
N ARG A 264 7.61 -78.94 44.95
CA ARG A 264 6.15 -79.01 45.21
C ARG A 264 5.80 -78.47 46.60
N PHE A 265 6.60 -78.78 47.61
CA PHE A 265 6.37 -78.25 48.95
C PHE A 265 6.41 -76.73 49.01
N THR A 266 7.51 -76.13 48.52
CA THR A 266 7.66 -74.70 48.54
C THR A 266 6.61 -74.00 47.70
N ARG A 267 6.19 -74.61 46.54
CA ARG A 267 5.12 -74.01 45.68
C ARG A 267 3.73 -74.11 46.33
N SER A 268 3.47 -75.15 47.08
CA SER A 268 2.20 -75.27 47.81
C SER A 268 2.12 -74.24 48.95
N LEU A 269 3.23 -73.96 49.64
CA LEU A 269 3.31 -72.93 50.66
C LEU A 269 3.12 -71.51 50.04
N ASP A 270 3.78 -71.24 48.93
CA ASP A 270 3.60 -69.95 48.19
C ASP A 270 2.16 -69.74 47.66
N SER A 271 1.50 -70.81 47.31
CA SER A 271 0.12 -70.83 46.91
C SER A 271 -0.84 -70.54 48.07
N LEU A 272 -0.54 -71.13 49.26
CA LEU A 272 -1.25 -70.84 50.48
C LEU A 272 -1.15 -69.36 50.91
N ASP A 273 0.08 -68.85 50.90
CA ASP A 273 0.33 -67.41 51.24
C ASP A 273 -0.49 -66.46 50.38
N LYS A 274 -0.60 -66.79 49.07
CA LYS A 274 -1.42 -66.02 48.11
C LYS A 274 -2.93 -66.17 48.28
N LEU A 275 -3.39 -67.30 48.83
CA LEU A 275 -4.82 -67.56 49.08
C LEU A 275 -5.32 -66.98 50.39
N VAL A 276 -4.44 -66.81 51.38
CA VAL A 276 -4.75 -66.24 52.69
C VAL A 276 -4.59 -64.74 52.66
N THR A 277 -5.66 -64.06 52.40
CA THR A 277 -5.75 -62.60 52.51
C THR A 277 -6.54 -62.22 53.75
N GLU A 278 -6.42 -60.98 54.22
CA GLU A 278 -7.01 -60.51 55.49
C GLU A 278 -8.48 -60.79 55.69
N ASN A 279 -9.26 -61.07 54.64
CA ASN A 279 -10.70 -61.35 54.67
C ASN A 279 -11.11 -62.72 54.13
N THR A 280 -10.18 -63.66 54.07
CA THR A 280 -10.45 -65.01 53.51
C THR A 280 -10.62 -66.03 54.61
N SER A 281 -11.78 -66.70 54.71
CA SER A 281 -11.99 -67.84 55.58
C SER A 281 -11.82 -69.13 54.74
N LEU A 282 -10.72 -69.86 54.96
CA LEU A 282 -10.43 -71.11 54.26
C LEU A 282 -10.87 -72.33 55.12
N ILE A 283 -11.82 -73.10 54.61
CA ILE A 283 -12.19 -74.39 55.20
C ILE A 283 -11.50 -75.50 54.38
N LEU A 284 -10.45 -76.06 54.96
CA LEU A 284 -9.66 -77.05 54.29
C LEU A 284 -9.83 -78.42 54.98
N ARG A 285 -9.89 -79.49 54.20
CA ARG A 285 -9.89 -80.87 54.71
C ARG A 285 -8.37 -81.22 55.00
N THR A 286 -8.13 -81.95 56.04
CA THR A 286 -6.82 -82.40 56.49
C THR A 286 -6.05 -83.27 55.47
N ASP A 287 -6.83 -83.90 54.55
CA ASP A 287 -6.33 -84.76 53.46
C ASP A 287 -6.11 -84.02 52.14
N SER A 288 -6.28 -82.67 52.08
CA SER A 288 -6.06 -81.87 50.88
C SER A 288 -4.60 -81.34 50.84
N GLU A 289 -4.03 -81.20 49.66
CA GLU A 289 -2.77 -80.46 49.48
C GLU A 289 -2.98 -78.98 49.94
N PRO A 290 -2.01 -78.42 50.72
CA PRO A 290 -0.65 -78.91 51.03
C PRO A 290 -0.47 -79.74 52.35
N PHE A 291 -1.56 -79.93 53.11
CA PHE A 291 -1.51 -80.62 54.43
C PHE A 291 -1.26 -82.08 54.28
N SER A 292 -1.55 -82.78 53.22
CA SER A 292 -1.22 -84.15 52.93
C SER A 292 0.28 -84.40 52.91
N LEU A 293 1.08 -83.37 52.52
CA LEU A 293 2.56 -83.44 52.52
C LEU A 293 3.15 -83.47 53.96
N LEU A 294 2.49 -82.89 54.94
CA LEU A 294 2.90 -82.90 56.35
C LEU A 294 2.60 -84.23 57.04
N GLN A 295 1.55 -84.96 56.60
CA GLN A 295 1.24 -86.27 57.12
C GLN A 295 2.13 -87.40 56.64
N SER A 296 2.73 -87.22 55.46
CA SER A 296 3.65 -88.26 54.90
C SER A 296 5.02 -88.38 55.57
N GLN A 297 5.35 -87.44 56.50
CA GLN A 297 6.65 -87.50 57.24
C GLN A 297 6.60 -88.26 58.56
N GLU A 298 5.42 -88.69 59.05
CA GLU A 298 5.34 -89.52 60.30
C GLU A 298 5.40 -91.03 60.08
N ALA A 299 5.62 -91.49 58.86
CA ALA A 299 5.73 -92.92 58.53
C ALA A 299 7.12 -93.32 58.02
N LYS A 300 8.16 -93.11 58.86
CA LYS A 300 9.41 -93.81 58.77
C LYS A 300 10.14 -93.84 60.10
#